data_79df785286dbb11f3ff35ca14c9eb55e
#
_entry.id   79df785286dbb11f3ff35ca14c9eb55e
#
_cell.length_a   1.000
_cell.length_b   1.000
_cell.length_c   1.000
_cell.angle_alpha   90.00
_cell.angle_beta   90.00
_cell.angle_gamma   90.00
#
_symmetry.space_group_name_H-M   'P 1'
#
loop_
_entity.id
_entity.type
_entity.pdbx_description
1 polymer ?
#
loop_
_entity_poly.entity_id
_entity_poly.type
_entity_poly.pdbx_seq_one_letter_code
_entity_poly.pdbx_strand_id
1 'polypeptide(L)'
;MKKILSILTILFTFSFTSHSYSKTEIHWWYGNSGFLGDVIIEIANRFNASQNDYTVIPTGKGSYEDNMAATIAAFRAGDQPHYSQVYDAGAAIMVAQVKNGVVIGFEEMAEKYGIKVNADNYIAGIKNFYADSDGKMIGVPFNSSTCLMYANMDILKKVGIETVPKTYEEFEAMAQKIKDAGYIPLVQSHFPWIWTENFFSRHNLLMTDGNNGYDAVPTKTLFAETDAFAMHWKKVKEWYEKGYYGYKGRAWGDNQAPFIAGEAAFWFGSAASFGGMKGVVPNFSVNHIPYWDSVTKGKEYPTFIGGAANWILNGHTEEEYKGLAKFIEFMGSPEMDLYYHNMTGYSAVTKGGIELAETIN
;
A
#
# COMPACT_ATOMS: atom_id res chain seq x y z
N MET A 1 18.32 45.72 79.43
CA MET A 1 18.83 45.83 78.05
C MET A 1 18.95 44.47 77.46
N LYS A 2 17.93 44.02 76.62
CA LYS A 2 17.93 42.76 75.94
C LYS A 2 18.23 43.04 74.45
N LYS A 3 19.35 42.50 73.95
CA LYS A 3 19.74 42.59 72.56
C LYS A 3 18.93 41.47 71.76
N ILE A 4 18.10 41.87 70.83
CA ILE A 4 17.43 40.98 69.89
C ILE A 4 18.37 40.82 68.72
N LEU A 5 18.79 39.57 68.48
CA LEU A 5 19.59 39.14 67.31
C LEU A 5 18.63 38.69 66.21
N SER A 6 18.49 39.49 65.17
CA SER A 6 17.69 39.13 64.01
C SER A 6 18.52 38.27 63.05
N ILE A 7 18.14 36.99 62.89
CA ILE A 7 18.72 36.09 61.91
C ILE A 7 17.95 36.27 60.61
N LEU A 8 18.60 36.77 59.55
CA LEU A 8 18.08 36.95 58.21
C LEU A 8 18.31 35.63 57.45
N THR A 9 17.24 34.83 57.29
CA THR A 9 17.28 33.60 56.48
C THR A 9 17.07 33.97 55.02
N ILE A 10 18.15 33.91 54.22
CA ILE A 10 18.07 34.08 52.76
C ILE A 10 17.59 32.77 52.17
N LEU A 11 16.33 32.70 51.69
CA LEU A 11 15.81 31.61 50.85
C LEU A 11 16.35 31.76 49.42
N PHE A 12 17.29 30.91 49.06
CA PHE A 12 17.70 30.75 47.67
C PHE A 12 16.64 29.88 46.93
N THR A 13 15.73 30.52 46.21
CA THR A 13 14.83 29.82 45.29
C THR A 13 15.60 29.45 44.03
N PHE A 14 15.96 28.18 43.90
CA PHE A 14 16.42 27.61 42.64
C PHE A 14 15.22 27.54 41.68
N SER A 15 15.12 28.51 40.78
CA SER A 15 14.20 28.43 39.65
C SER A 15 14.77 27.42 38.64
N PHE A 16 14.27 26.21 38.69
CA PHE A 16 14.46 25.26 37.57
C PHE A 16 13.69 25.80 36.36
N THR A 17 14.37 26.49 35.46
CA THR A 17 13.84 26.75 34.12
C THR A 17 13.84 25.42 33.40
N SER A 18 12.69 24.71 33.38
CA SER A 18 12.44 23.63 32.44
C SER A 18 12.42 24.25 31.05
N HIS A 19 13.52 24.12 30.32
CA HIS A 19 13.53 24.35 28.89
C HIS A 19 12.63 23.26 28.29
N SER A 20 11.39 23.61 27.95
CA SER A 20 10.58 22.80 27.07
C SER A 20 11.24 22.89 25.70
N TYR A 21 12.10 21.91 25.38
CA TYR A 21 12.53 21.71 24.00
C TYR A 21 11.30 21.35 23.22
N SER A 22 10.94 22.16 22.23
CA SER A 22 9.91 21.74 21.26
C SER A 22 10.45 20.52 20.52
N LYS A 23 9.62 19.47 20.42
CA LYS A 23 10.00 18.27 19.66
C LYS A 23 10.27 18.65 18.20
N THR A 24 11.28 18.03 17.58
CA THR A 24 11.54 18.20 16.16
C THR A 24 10.42 17.56 15.34
N GLU A 25 9.85 18.29 14.40
CA GLU A 25 8.71 17.87 13.60
C GLU A 25 9.17 17.12 12.34
N ILE A 26 8.53 15.98 12.06
CA ILE A 26 8.77 15.13 10.89
C ILE A 26 7.48 15.04 10.09
N HIS A 27 7.43 15.68 8.93
CA HIS A 27 6.25 15.68 8.06
C HIS A 27 6.22 14.42 7.20
N TRP A 28 5.15 13.64 7.34
CA TRP A 28 4.87 12.44 6.56
C TRP A 28 3.60 12.62 5.71
N TRP A 29 3.75 12.66 4.39
CA TRP A 29 2.62 12.79 3.47
C TRP A 29 2.19 11.45 2.90
N TYR A 30 0.88 11.23 2.79
CA TYR A 30 0.32 9.97 2.33
C TYR A 30 -0.94 10.16 1.47
N GLY A 31 -1.24 9.14 0.62
CA GLY A 31 -2.37 9.16 -0.32
C GLY A 31 -3.58 8.31 0.11
N ASN A 32 -3.46 7.51 1.18
CA ASN A 32 -4.57 6.72 1.66
C ASN A 32 -5.66 7.61 2.30
N SER A 33 -6.92 7.20 2.16
CA SER A 33 -8.08 7.90 2.73
C SER A 33 -8.98 6.93 3.50
N GLY A 34 -9.98 7.48 4.20
CA GLY A 34 -10.90 6.69 5.02
C GLY A 34 -10.17 5.85 6.06
N PHE A 35 -10.66 4.64 6.30
CA PHE A 35 -10.11 3.73 7.31
C PHE A 35 -8.58 3.53 7.20
N LEU A 36 -8.05 3.41 5.99
CA LEU A 36 -6.60 3.26 5.81
C LEU A 36 -5.82 4.51 6.23
N GLY A 37 -6.38 5.70 5.98
CA GLY A 37 -5.82 6.96 6.46
C GLY A 37 -5.85 7.06 7.99
N ASP A 38 -6.91 6.60 8.63
CA ASP A 38 -7.04 6.58 10.09
C ASP A 38 -5.97 5.68 10.73
N VAL A 39 -5.68 4.53 10.13
CA VAL A 39 -4.60 3.64 10.60
C VAL A 39 -3.22 4.29 10.46
N ILE A 40 -2.97 5.06 9.40
CA ILE A 40 -1.72 5.83 9.22
C ILE A 40 -1.56 6.88 10.33
N ILE A 41 -2.63 7.61 10.65
CA ILE A 41 -2.63 8.58 11.75
C ILE A 41 -2.33 7.88 13.08
N GLU A 42 -2.92 6.72 13.32
CA GLU A 42 -2.68 5.94 14.54
C GLU A 42 -1.22 5.46 14.66
N ILE A 43 -0.56 5.07 13.55
CA ILE A 43 0.87 4.73 13.55
C ILE A 43 1.72 5.93 14.01
N ALA A 44 1.44 7.11 13.46
CA ALA A 44 2.13 8.33 13.87
C ALA A 44 1.89 8.65 15.36
N ASN A 45 0.65 8.51 15.85
CA ASN A 45 0.29 8.71 17.25
C ASN A 45 1.05 7.76 18.18
N ARG A 46 1.18 6.49 17.83
CA ARG A 46 1.93 5.49 18.59
C ARG A 46 3.42 5.84 18.67
N PHE A 47 4.03 6.25 17.55
CA PHE A 47 5.40 6.74 17.56
C PHE A 47 5.53 7.97 18.47
N ASN A 48 4.67 8.96 18.32
CA ASN A 48 4.69 10.20 19.09
C ASN A 48 4.52 9.97 20.60
N ALA A 49 3.77 8.92 20.97
CA ALA A 49 3.57 8.52 22.36
C ALA A 49 4.75 7.70 22.92
N SER A 50 5.56 7.06 22.09
CA SER A 50 6.66 6.17 22.52
C SER A 50 7.94 6.89 22.92
N GLN A 51 8.09 8.19 22.59
CA GLN A 51 9.29 8.98 22.84
C GLN A 51 8.94 10.48 22.96
N ASN A 52 9.94 11.31 23.37
CA ASN A 52 9.74 12.72 23.67
C ASN A 52 10.55 13.70 22.80
N ASP A 53 11.36 13.21 21.88
CA ASP A 53 12.31 14.02 21.11
C ASP A 53 11.71 14.53 19.79
N TYR A 54 10.82 13.73 19.17
CA TYR A 54 10.30 13.96 17.82
C TYR A 54 8.78 13.92 17.79
N THR A 55 8.19 14.59 16.79
CA THR A 55 6.76 14.51 16.48
C THR A 55 6.56 14.24 15.00
N VAL A 56 5.99 13.11 14.63
CA VAL A 56 5.55 12.83 13.26
C VAL A 56 4.21 13.48 13.03
N ILE A 57 4.11 14.25 11.95
CA ILE A 57 2.89 14.94 11.51
C ILE A 57 2.42 14.27 10.21
N PRO A 58 1.46 13.34 10.29
CA PRO A 58 0.90 12.70 9.11
C PRO A 58 -0.06 13.66 8.39
N THR A 59 0.07 13.79 7.06
CA THR A 59 -0.79 14.64 6.24
C THR A 59 -1.33 13.88 5.04
N GLY A 60 -2.63 13.60 5.04
CA GLY A 60 -3.33 12.97 3.93
C GLY A 60 -3.54 13.94 2.76
N LYS A 61 -3.26 13.48 1.54
CA LYS A 61 -3.42 14.26 0.31
C LYS A 61 -4.60 13.80 -0.56
N GLY A 62 -5.39 12.82 -0.09
CA GLY A 62 -6.61 12.37 -0.75
C GLY A 62 -6.45 11.13 -1.61
N SER A 63 -5.49 11.11 -2.54
CA SER A 63 -5.15 9.95 -3.37
C SER A 63 -3.65 9.80 -3.53
N TYR A 64 -3.19 8.68 -4.09
CA TYR A 64 -1.77 8.49 -4.41
C TYR A 64 -1.28 9.48 -5.47
N GLU A 65 -2.12 9.74 -6.48
CA GLU A 65 -1.84 10.69 -7.56
C GLU A 65 -1.72 12.12 -7.01
N ASP A 66 -2.65 12.52 -6.15
CA ASP A 66 -2.64 13.84 -5.52
C ASP A 66 -1.43 14.01 -4.59
N ASN A 67 -1.09 12.95 -3.82
CA ASN A 67 0.08 12.96 -2.96
C ASN A 67 1.38 13.09 -3.77
N MET A 68 1.52 12.34 -4.85
CA MET A 68 2.69 12.44 -5.73
C MET A 68 2.79 13.83 -6.38
N ALA A 69 1.69 14.35 -6.89
CA ALA A 69 1.64 15.70 -7.48
C ALA A 69 2.01 16.79 -6.46
N ALA A 70 1.44 16.71 -5.25
CA ALA A 70 1.75 17.61 -4.15
C ALA A 70 3.23 17.53 -3.72
N THR A 71 3.80 16.32 -3.64
CA THR A 71 5.20 16.10 -3.30
C THR A 71 6.15 16.74 -4.32
N ILE A 72 5.85 16.56 -5.62
CA ILE A 72 6.62 17.18 -6.71
C ILE A 72 6.55 18.72 -6.64
N ALA A 73 5.35 19.26 -6.42
CA ALA A 73 5.15 20.71 -6.32
C ALA A 73 5.89 21.30 -5.12
N ALA A 74 5.80 20.65 -3.96
CA ALA A 74 6.46 21.09 -2.74
C ALA A 74 7.98 21.02 -2.86
N PHE A 75 8.54 19.97 -3.45
CA PHE A 75 9.99 19.89 -3.69
C PHE A 75 10.49 21.02 -4.57
N ARG A 76 9.76 21.40 -5.62
CA ARG A 76 10.09 22.55 -6.48
C ARG A 76 10.04 23.88 -5.74
N ALA A 77 9.20 23.99 -4.72
CA ALA A 77 9.06 25.18 -3.87
C ALA A 77 10.05 25.21 -2.69
N GLY A 78 10.75 24.11 -2.42
CA GLY A 78 11.63 23.97 -1.24
C GLY A 78 10.86 23.75 0.06
N ASP A 79 9.63 23.22 -0.01
CA ASP A 79 8.72 22.96 1.13
C ASP A 79 8.22 21.51 1.12
N GLN A 80 9.09 20.58 0.73
CA GLN A 80 8.78 19.14 0.66
C GLN A 80 8.65 18.52 2.05
N PRO A 81 7.85 17.44 2.19
CA PRO A 81 7.84 16.64 3.42
C PRO A 81 9.17 15.89 3.57
N HIS A 82 9.45 15.41 4.77
CA HIS A 82 10.59 14.51 5.04
C HIS A 82 10.37 13.13 4.42
N TYR A 83 9.12 12.69 4.40
CA TYR A 83 8.73 11.34 4.02
C TYR A 83 7.42 11.38 3.22
N SER A 84 7.40 10.77 2.06
CA SER A 84 6.23 10.76 1.18
C SER A 84 5.90 9.35 0.70
N GLN A 85 4.65 8.95 0.85
CA GLN A 85 4.14 7.71 0.31
C GLN A 85 3.87 7.87 -1.19
N VAL A 86 4.59 7.10 -2.03
CA VAL A 86 4.34 7.07 -3.47
C VAL A 86 4.03 5.63 -3.89
N TYR A 87 2.97 5.47 -4.66
CA TYR A 87 2.47 4.19 -5.10
C TYR A 87 3.38 3.51 -6.14
N ASP A 88 3.13 2.23 -6.39
CA ASP A 88 3.91 1.33 -7.23
C ASP A 88 4.22 1.91 -8.63
N ALA A 89 3.24 2.47 -9.33
CA ALA A 89 3.44 3.07 -10.65
C ALA A 89 4.38 4.29 -10.64
N GLY A 90 4.56 4.94 -9.48
CA GLY A 90 5.51 6.04 -9.30
C GLY A 90 6.92 5.60 -8.90
N ALA A 91 7.12 4.34 -8.53
CA ALA A 91 8.37 3.85 -7.95
C ALA A 91 9.59 4.10 -8.85
N ALA A 92 9.51 3.77 -10.14
CA ALA A 92 10.60 3.98 -11.09
C ALA A 92 11.00 5.45 -11.23
N ILE A 93 10.01 6.36 -11.15
CA ILE A 93 10.27 7.81 -11.17
C ILE A 93 11.06 8.21 -9.92
N MET A 94 10.65 7.74 -8.74
CA MET A 94 11.30 8.07 -7.48
C MET A 94 12.72 7.51 -7.41
N VAL A 95 12.96 6.27 -7.85
CA VAL A 95 14.30 5.68 -7.96
C VAL A 95 15.20 6.55 -8.85
N ALA A 96 14.70 7.00 -9.99
CA ALA A 96 15.46 7.85 -10.89
C ALA A 96 15.83 9.23 -10.29
N GLN A 97 15.13 9.68 -9.25
CA GLN A 97 15.40 10.96 -8.59
C GLN A 97 16.57 10.92 -7.61
N VAL A 98 17.10 9.75 -7.25
CA VAL A 98 18.31 9.63 -6.41
C VAL A 98 19.49 10.35 -7.06
N LYS A 99 19.75 10.09 -8.34
CA LYS A 99 20.84 10.76 -9.09
C LYS A 99 20.65 12.28 -9.23
N ASN A 100 19.44 12.77 -9.09
CA ASN A 100 19.11 14.21 -9.13
C ASN A 100 19.14 14.87 -7.74
N GLY A 101 19.48 14.11 -6.68
CA GLY A 101 19.55 14.59 -5.32
C GLY A 101 18.19 14.95 -4.71
N VAL A 102 17.08 14.44 -5.27
CA VAL A 102 15.71 14.66 -4.74
C VAL A 102 15.36 13.63 -3.68
N VAL A 103 15.77 12.39 -3.89
CA VAL A 103 15.49 11.24 -3.02
C VAL A 103 16.80 10.76 -2.41
N ILE A 104 16.77 10.46 -1.10
CA ILE A 104 17.83 9.75 -0.39
C ILE A 104 17.44 8.27 -0.34
N GLY A 105 18.35 7.36 -0.75
CA GLY A 105 18.12 5.93 -0.68
C GLY A 105 18.02 5.44 0.76
N PHE A 106 17.15 4.47 1.00
CA PHE A 106 16.99 3.91 2.35
C PHE A 106 18.30 3.34 2.91
N GLU A 107 19.09 2.61 2.11
CA GLU A 107 20.34 2.01 2.60
C GLU A 107 21.37 3.08 2.97
N GLU A 108 21.45 4.18 2.23
CA GLU A 108 22.29 5.34 2.59
C GLU A 108 21.84 5.96 3.91
N MET A 109 20.52 6.13 4.07
CA MET A 109 19.92 6.64 5.31
C MET A 109 20.19 5.71 6.49
N ALA A 110 20.05 4.41 6.28
CA ALA A 110 20.26 3.40 7.31
C ALA A 110 21.71 3.35 7.79
N GLU A 111 22.67 3.41 6.87
CA GLU A 111 24.10 3.47 7.18
C GLU A 111 24.44 4.75 7.95
N LYS A 112 24.01 5.90 7.44
CA LYS A 112 24.36 7.21 8.02
C LYS A 112 23.80 7.41 9.42
N TYR A 113 22.57 6.98 9.68
CA TYR A 113 21.87 7.24 10.95
C TYR A 113 21.72 6.00 11.85
N GLY A 114 22.31 4.86 11.46
CA GLY A 114 22.36 3.65 12.26
C GLY A 114 20.99 2.99 12.46
N ILE A 115 20.13 2.98 11.42
CA ILE A 115 18.83 2.30 11.45
C ILE A 115 19.09 0.80 11.56
N LYS A 116 18.54 0.13 12.57
CA LYS A 116 18.76 -1.29 12.82
C LYS A 116 17.98 -2.19 11.88
N VAL A 117 16.81 -1.73 11.40
CA VAL A 117 16.09 -2.41 10.34
C VAL A 117 16.81 -2.15 9.04
N ASN A 118 17.34 -3.18 8.41
CA ASN A 118 18.08 -3.08 7.14
C ASN A 118 17.30 -3.71 5.98
N ALA A 119 17.82 -3.59 4.77
CA ALA A 119 17.17 -4.10 3.57
C ALA A 119 16.90 -5.61 3.60
N ASP A 120 17.71 -6.39 4.32
CA ASP A 120 17.54 -7.85 4.42
C ASP A 120 16.43 -8.28 5.37
N ASN A 121 15.92 -7.38 6.21
CA ASN A 121 14.73 -7.63 7.02
C ASN A 121 13.45 -7.65 6.17
N TYR A 122 13.45 -7.03 4.99
CA TYR A 122 12.29 -6.99 4.11
C TYR A 122 12.18 -8.25 3.23
N ILE A 123 10.95 -8.55 2.81
CA ILE A 123 10.66 -9.64 1.87
C ILE A 123 11.30 -9.31 0.53
N ALA A 124 12.09 -10.24 -0.02
CA ALA A 124 12.89 -10.02 -1.21
C ALA A 124 12.09 -9.48 -2.42
N GLY A 125 10.91 -10.05 -2.70
CA GLY A 125 10.06 -9.61 -3.80
C GLY A 125 9.55 -8.17 -3.63
N ILE A 126 9.28 -7.75 -2.39
CA ILE A 126 8.82 -6.39 -2.08
C ILE A 126 10.01 -5.42 -2.10
N LYS A 127 11.11 -5.79 -1.46
CA LYS A 127 12.35 -5.01 -1.45
C LYS A 127 12.82 -4.68 -2.86
N ASN A 128 12.93 -5.70 -3.70
CA ASN A 128 13.48 -5.56 -5.06
C ASN A 128 12.59 -4.68 -5.97
N PHE A 129 11.29 -4.61 -5.69
CA PHE A 129 10.40 -3.73 -6.43
C PHE A 129 10.71 -2.23 -6.22
N TYR A 130 11.24 -1.86 -5.06
CA TYR A 130 11.62 -0.49 -4.70
C TYR A 130 13.14 -0.26 -4.69
N ALA A 131 13.89 -1.16 -5.31
CA ALA A 131 15.33 -1.08 -5.46
C ALA A 131 15.74 -0.42 -6.79
N ASP A 132 16.98 0.05 -6.85
CA ASP A 132 17.63 0.47 -8.09
C ASP A 132 18.15 -0.73 -8.91
N SER A 133 18.78 -0.45 -10.05
CA SER A 133 19.37 -1.48 -10.92
C SER A 133 20.51 -2.27 -10.27
N ASP A 134 21.13 -1.74 -9.23
CA ASP A 134 22.21 -2.40 -8.48
C ASP A 134 21.67 -3.23 -7.31
N GLY A 135 20.36 -3.26 -7.13
CA GLY A 135 19.65 -3.99 -6.07
C GLY A 135 19.64 -3.28 -4.72
N LYS A 136 20.07 -2.01 -4.66
CA LYS A 136 19.99 -1.19 -3.44
C LYS A 136 18.55 -0.74 -3.21
N MET A 137 18.03 -0.98 -2.02
CA MET A 137 16.71 -0.52 -1.64
C MET A 137 16.68 0.99 -1.48
N ILE A 138 15.90 1.65 -2.33
CA ILE A 138 15.76 3.12 -2.35
C ILE A 138 14.50 3.53 -1.57
N GLY A 139 13.35 3.01 -1.93
CA GLY A 139 12.09 3.25 -1.20
C GLY A 139 11.96 2.30 -0.02
N VAL A 140 11.36 2.76 1.06
CA VAL A 140 11.04 1.94 2.25
C VAL A 140 9.69 1.28 2.03
N PRO A 141 9.60 -0.06 1.84
CA PRO A 141 8.32 -0.74 1.71
C PRO A 141 7.39 -0.42 2.88
N PHE A 142 6.13 -0.12 2.58
CA PHE A 142 5.17 0.24 3.63
C PHE A 142 3.88 -0.57 3.50
N ASN A 143 3.09 -0.33 2.47
CA ASN A 143 1.82 -0.99 2.27
C ASN A 143 1.86 -1.82 1.00
N SER A 144 2.19 -3.09 1.15
CA SER A 144 2.22 -4.05 0.05
C SER A 144 0.87 -4.76 -0.08
N SER A 145 0.38 -4.86 -1.31
CA SER A 145 -0.91 -5.46 -1.63
C SER A 145 -0.78 -6.50 -2.73
N THR A 146 -1.78 -7.38 -2.78
CA THR A 146 -2.03 -8.26 -3.92
C THR A 146 -3.46 -8.05 -4.40
N CYS A 147 -3.70 -8.25 -5.70
CA CYS A 147 -5.04 -8.22 -6.27
C CYS A 147 -5.76 -9.52 -5.94
N LEU A 148 -6.93 -9.41 -5.32
CA LEU A 148 -7.73 -10.53 -4.85
C LEU A 148 -9.17 -10.42 -5.35
N MET A 149 -9.86 -11.55 -5.45
CA MET A 149 -11.29 -11.62 -5.72
C MET A 149 -12.04 -11.79 -4.40
N TYR A 150 -12.91 -10.86 -4.11
CA TYR A 150 -13.89 -10.94 -3.01
C TYR A 150 -15.17 -11.56 -3.56
N ALA A 151 -15.68 -12.59 -2.90
CA ALA A 151 -16.89 -13.29 -3.29
C ALA A 151 -17.94 -13.21 -2.16
N ASN A 152 -19.14 -12.77 -2.50
CA ASN A 152 -20.27 -12.75 -1.57
C ASN A 152 -20.89 -14.16 -1.49
N MET A 153 -20.56 -14.87 -0.42
CA MET A 153 -20.96 -16.27 -0.24
C MET A 153 -22.47 -16.43 -0.02
N ASP A 154 -23.16 -15.41 0.50
CA ASP A 154 -24.62 -15.45 0.65
C ASP A 154 -25.33 -15.40 -0.69
N ILE A 155 -24.84 -14.58 -1.65
CA ILE A 155 -25.36 -14.55 -3.02
C ILE A 155 -25.10 -15.91 -3.70
N LEU A 156 -23.87 -16.43 -3.63
CA LEU A 156 -23.52 -17.71 -4.26
C LEU A 156 -24.38 -18.85 -3.73
N LYS A 157 -24.58 -18.91 -2.41
CA LYS A 157 -25.46 -19.91 -1.77
C LYS A 157 -26.92 -19.78 -2.24
N LYS A 158 -27.46 -18.56 -2.31
CA LYS A 158 -28.83 -18.33 -2.77
C LYS A 158 -29.07 -18.83 -4.19
N VAL A 159 -28.07 -18.72 -5.06
CA VAL A 159 -28.17 -19.19 -6.43
C VAL A 159 -27.65 -20.63 -6.61
N GLY A 160 -27.36 -21.36 -5.52
CA GLY A 160 -26.89 -22.74 -5.56
C GLY A 160 -25.54 -22.88 -6.28
N ILE A 161 -24.59 -21.98 -6.01
CA ILE A 161 -23.21 -22.05 -6.41
C ILE A 161 -22.39 -22.31 -5.15
N GLU A 162 -21.66 -23.42 -5.12
CA GLU A 162 -20.92 -23.88 -3.93
C GLU A 162 -19.45 -23.48 -3.95
N THR A 163 -18.90 -23.17 -5.13
CA THR A 163 -17.48 -22.85 -5.30
C THR A 163 -17.28 -21.51 -5.98
N VAL A 164 -16.20 -20.84 -5.65
CA VAL A 164 -15.75 -19.62 -6.33
C VAL A 164 -14.99 -19.99 -7.61
N PRO A 165 -15.07 -19.17 -8.68
CA PRO A 165 -14.38 -19.47 -9.93
C PRO A 165 -12.87 -19.27 -9.77
N LYS A 166 -12.08 -20.21 -10.26
CA LYS A 166 -10.62 -20.09 -10.38
C LYS A 166 -10.21 -19.54 -11.75
N THR A 167 -11.04 -19.78 -12.76
CA THR A 167 -10.80 -19.33 -14.12
C THR A 167 -11.92 -18.42 -14.61
N TYR A 168 -11.63 -17.62 -15.63
CA TYR A 168 -12.66 -16.80 -16.27
C TYR A 168 -13.69 -17.64 -17.03
N GLU A 169 -13.30 -18.83 -17.51
CA GLU A 169 -14.22 -19.80 -18.09
C GLU A 169 -15.25 -20.28 -17.05
N GLU A 170 -14.80 -20.59 -15.83
CA GLU A 170 -15.70 -20.96 -14.72
C GLU A 170 -16.61 -19.78 -14.33
N PHE A 171 -16.07 -18.56 -14.30
CA PHE A 171 -16.88 -17.35 -14.08
C PHE A 171 -17.97 -17.20 -15.14
N GLU A 172 -17.64 -17.34 -16.44
CA GLU A 172 -18.62 -17.28 -17.53
C GLU A 172 -19.75 -18.31 -17.36
N ALA A 173 -19.41 -19.53 -16.92
CA ALA A 173 -20.37 -20.60 -16.73
C ALA A 173 -21.41 -20.31 -15.62
N MET A 174 -21.04 -19.53 -14.60
CA MET A 174 -21.94 -19.21 -13.49
C MET A 174 -22.60 -17.82 -13.60
N ALA A 175 -22.07 -16.92 -14.42
CA ALA A 175 -22.49 -15.53 -14.49
C ALA A 175 -23.98 -15.36 -14.86
N GLN A 176 -24.51 -16.16 -15.82
CA GLN A 176 -25.92 -16.09 -16.19
C GLN A 176 -26.83 -16.41 -15.02
N LYS A 177 -26.52 -17.45 -14.25
CA LYS A 177 -27.32 -17.88 -13.10
C LYS A 177 -27.37 -16.80 -12.00
N ILE A 178 -26.26 -16.11 -11.77
CA ILE A 178 -26.20 -15.00 -10.82
C ILE A 178 -27.05 -13.82 -11.30
N LYS A 179 -26.91 -13.47 -12.60
CA LYS A 179 -27.69 -12.40 -13.22
C LYS A 179 -29.19 -12.67 -13.18
N ASP A 180 -29.62 -13.89 -13.52
CA ASP A 180 -31.05 -14.26 -13.55
C ASP A 180 -31.69 -14.17 -12.16
N ALA A 181 -30.89 -14.28 -11.10
CA ALA A 181 -31.32 -14.06 -9.73
C ALA A 181 -31.35 -12.58 -9.32
N GLY A 182 -31.04 -11.65 -10.22
CA GLY A 182 -31.11 -10.21 -10.00
C GLY A 182 -29.83 -9.57 -9.43
N TYR A 183 -28.71 -10.32 -9.39
CA TYR A 183 -27.44 -9.80 -8.89
C TYR A 183 -26.49 -9.43 -10.04
N ILE A 184 -25.55 -8.54 -9.78
CA ILE A 184 -24.44 -8.24 -10.68
C ILE A 184 -23.38 -9.34 -10.49
N PRO A 185 -23.04 -10.14 -11.52
CA PRO A 185 -22.04 -11.19 -11.36
C PRO A 185 -20.67 -10.64 -10.92
N LEU A 186 -20.11 -9.69 -11.66
CA LEU A 186 -18.85 -9.03 -11.34
C LEU A 186 -18.99 -7.53 -11.42
N VAL A 187 -18.56 -6.80 -10.42
CA VAL A 187 -18.47 -5.33 -10.43
C VAL A 187 -17.01 -4.91 -10.29
N GLN A 188 -16.55 -3.99 -11.14
CA GLN A 188 -15.19 -3.44 -11.10
C GLN A 188 -15.08 -2.16 -11.93
N SER A 189 -14.11 -1.30 -11.59
CA SER A 189 -13.65 -0.19 -12.42
C SER A 189 -12.61 -0.67 -13.45
N HIS A 190 -12.31 0.15 -14.44
CA HIS A 190 -11.23 -0.11 -15.41
C HIS A 190 -9.86 0.28 -14.84
N PHE A 191 -9.52 -0.22 -13.65
CA PHE A 191 -8.26 0.10 -12.98
C PHE A 191 -7.10 -0.68 -13.61
N PRO A 192 -6.05 -0.02 -14.15
CA PRO A 192 -4.97 -0.69 -14.90
C PRO A 192 -4.27 -1.79 -14.11
N TRP A 193 -4.01 -1.59 -12.82
CA TRP A 193 -3.42 -2.58 -11.93
C TRP A 193 -4.19 -3.91 -11.96
N ILE A 194 -5.53 -3.87 -11.95
CA ILE A 194 -6.36 -5.08 -11.96
C ILE A 194 -6.40 -5.71 -13.35
N TRP A 195 -6.76 -4.92 -14.37
CA TRP A 195 -7.10 -5.43 -15.70
C TRP A 195 -5.91 -5.56 -16.65
N THR A 196 -4.80 -4.89 -16.38
CA THR A 196 -3.58 -4.95 -17.21
C THR A 196 -2.46 -5.64 -16.47
N GLU A 197 -1.92 -5.05 -15.42
CA GLU A 197 -0.74 -5.57 -14.72
C GLU A 197 -0.99 -6.96 -14.14
N ASN A 198 -2.12 -7.14 -13.44
CA ASN A 198 -2.49 -8.45 -12.93
C ASN A 198 -2.93 -9.44 -14.02
N PHE A 199 -3.48 -8.97 -15.16
CA PHE A 199 -3.70 -9.85 -16.30
C PHE A 199 -2.38 -10.44 -16.80
N PHE A 200 -1.38 -9.60 -17.10
CA PHE A 200 -0.09 -10.07 -17.60
C PHE A 200 0.63 -10.98 -16.60
N SER A 201 0.60 -10.65 -15.31
CA SER A 201 1.19 -11.46 -14.26
C SER A 201 0.52 -12.83 -14.14
N ARG A 202 -0.81 -12.87 -14.03
CA ARG A 202 -1.60 -14.12 -13.90
C ARG A 202 -1.51 -15.05 -15.10
N HIS A 203 -1.06 -14.55 -16.24
CA HIS A 203 -0.88 -15.33 -17.46
C HIS A 203 0.59 -15.52 -17.85
N ASN A 204 1.54 -15.05 -17.02
CA ASN A 204 2.99 -15.08 -17.27
C ASN A 204 3.35 -14.51 -18.63
N LEU A 205 2.78 -13.37 -18.97
CA LEU A 205 3.01 -12.65 -20.21
C LEU A 205 3.86 -11.40 -19.95
N LEU A 206 4.63 -10.99 -20.95
CA LEU A 206 5.44 -9.77 -20.85
C LEU A 206 4.60 -8.53 -21.21
N MET A 207 4.69 -7.49 -20.38
CA MET A 207 4.06 -6.19 -20.64
C MET A 207 4.89 -5.32 -21.59
N THR A 208 6.22 -5.47 -21.53
CA THR A 208 7.16 -4.70 -22.33
C THR A 208 8.24 -5.61 -22.91
N ASP A 209 8.94 -5.12 -23.93
CA ASP A 209 10.19 -5.75 -24.39
C ASP A 209 11.29 -5.65 -23.30
N GLY A 210 12.50 -6.14 -23.61
CA GLY A 210 13.59 -6.17 -22.63
C GLY A 210 13.27 -7.01 -21.39
N ASN A 211 12.40 -8.04 -21.53
CA ASN A 211 11.97 -8.91 -20.44
C ASN A 211 11.38 -8.11 -19.27
N ASN A 212 10.38 -7.24 -19.55
CA ASN A 212 9.82 -6.26 -18.59
C ASN A 212 10.87 -5.34 -17.96
N GLY A 213 11.95 -5.03 -18.65
CA GLY A 213 13.01 -4.15 -18.14
C GLY A 213 14.14 -4.85 -17.39
N TYR A 214 14.10 -6.18 -17.24
CA TYR A 214 15.15 -6.93 -16.54
C TYR A 214 16.43 -7.08 -17.39
N ASP A 215 16.28 -7.24 -18.72
CA ASP A 215 17.43 -7.46 -19.63
C ASP A 215 17.89 -6.17 -20.30
N ALA A 216 16.97 -5.23 -20.54
CA ALA A 216 17.26 -3.92 -21.15
C ALA A 216 16.16 -2.91 -20.85
N VAL A 217 16.47 -1.62 -20.96
CA VAL A 217 15.46 -0.55 -20.84
C VAL A 217 14.36 -0.77 -21.88
N PRO A 218 13.09 -0.87 -21.48
CA PRO A 218 11.98 -1.11 -22.39
C PRO A 218 11.84 0.02 -23.42
N THR A 219 11.59 -0.35 -24.67
CA THR A 219 11.36 0.59 -25.77
C THR A 219 9.92 0.59 -26.26
N LYS A 220 9.17 -0.46 -25.98
CA LYS A 220 7.74 -0.57 -26.36
C LYS A 220 6.97 -1.43 -25.37
N THR A 221 5.65 -1.20 -25.33
CA THR A 221 4.69 -2.11 -24.70
C THR A 221 4.30 -3.24 -25.67
N LEU A 222 3.96 -4.42 -25.13
CA LEU A 222 3.55 -5.59 -25.90
C LEU A 222 2.04 -5.80 -25.90
N PHE A 223 1.25 -4.83 -25.45
CA PHE A 223 -0.20 -4.95 -25.29
C PHE A 223 -0.91 -5.25 -26.62
N ALA A 224 -0.55 -4.53 -27.69
CA ALA A 224 -1.15 -4.72 -29.00
C ALA A 224 -0.70 -6.03 -29.70
N GLU A 225 0.43 -6.58 -29.29
CA GLU A 225 1.01 -7.81 -29.85
C GLU A 225 0.58 -9.06 -29.08
N THR A 226 -0.19 -8.91 -27.99
CA THR A 226 -0.62 -10.00 -27.12
C THR A 226 -2.06 -10.38 -27.41
N ASP A 227 -2.28 -11.40 -28.26
CA ASP A 227 -3.63 -11.88 -28.63
C ASP A 227 -4.50 -12.22 -27.43
N ALA A 228 -3.93 -12.81 -26.39
CA ALA A 228 -4.62 -13.14 -25.15
C ALA A 228 -5.18 -11.90 -24.45
N PHE A 229 -4.45 -10.76 -24.47
CA PHE A 229 -4.92 -9.51 -23.90
C PHE A 229 -6.05 -8.88 -24.72
N ALA A 230 -5.93 -8.93 -26.05
CA ALA A 230 -7.01 -8.49 -26.94
C ALA A 230 -8.28 -9.35 -26.78
N MET A 231 -8.12 -10.67 -26.62
CA MET A 231 -9.21 -11.61 -26.33
C MET A 231 -9.87 -11.25 -24.99
N HIS A 232 -9.08 -11.01 -23.95
CA HIS A 232 -9.60 -10.64 -22.62
C HIS A 232 -10.50 -9.40 -22.68
N TRP A 233 -10.07 -8.33 -23.34
CA TRP A 233 -10.89 -7.12 -23.48
C TRP A 233 -12.15 -7.31 -24.33
N LYS A 234 -12.12 -8.18 -25.34
CA LYS A 234 -13.33 -8.59 -26.05
C LYS A 234 -14.31 -9.29 -25.10
N LYS A 235 -13.80 -10.17 -24.23
CA LYS A 235 -14.62 -10.87 -23.24
C LYS A 235 -15.19 -9.92 -22.19
N VAL A 236 -14.41 -8.98 -21.67
CA VAL A 236 -14.92 -7.95 -20.75
C VAL A 236 -16.05 -7.13 -21.40
N LYS A 237 -15.88 -6.76 -22.68
CA LYS A 237 -16.95 -6.09 -23.44
C LYS A 237 -18.21 -6.97 -23.57
N GLU A 238 -18.05 -8.24 -23.94
CA GLU A 238 -19.16 -9.20 -24.03
C GLU A 238 -19.86 -9.36 -22.67
N TRP A 239 -19.13 -9.42 -21.57
CA TRP A 239 -19.71 -9.50 -20.21
C TRP A 239 -20.52 -8.24 -19.88
N TYR A 240 -20.04 -7.08 -20.25
CA TYR A 240 -20.78 -5.83 -20.07
C TYR A 240 -22.08 -5.85 -20.87
N GLU A 241 -22.03 -6.23 -22.15
CA GLU A 241 -23.21 -6.32 -23.03
C GLU A 241 -24.23 -7.35 -22.53
N LYS A 242 -23.76 -8.46 -21.97
CA LYS A 242 -24.61 -9.49 -21.35
C LYS A 242 -25.10 -9.14 -19.94
N GLY A 243 -24.59 -8.09 -19.33
CA GLY A 243 -24.87 -7.73 -17.95
C GLY A 243 -24.19 -8.62 -16.89
N TYR A 244 -23.09 -9.31 -17.27
CA TYR A 244 -22.27 -10.07 -16.33
C TYR A 244 -21.24 -9.21 -15.63
N TYR A 245 -20.89 -8.05 -16.20
CA TYR A 245 -19.96 -7.09 -15.68
C TYR A 245 -20.64 -5.74 -15.47
N GLY A 246 -20.54 -5.20 -14.26
CA GLY A 246 -21.03 -3.87 -13.88
C GLY A 246 -19.89 -2.89 -13.70
N TYR A 247 -19.97 -1.76 -14.39
CA TYR A 247 -19.10 -0.61 -14.18
C TYR A 247 -19.92 0.51 -13.54
N LYS A 248 -19.56 0.97 -12.35
CA LYS A 248 -20.30 1.95 -11.56
C LYS A 248 -19.62 3.31 -11.45
N GLY A 249 -18.43 3.44 -11.98
CA GLY A 249 -17.66 4.69 -11.92
C GLY A 249 -16.16 4.45 -11.94
N ARG A 250 -15.40 5.54 -12.05
CA ARG A 250 -13.93 5.48 -12.13
C ARG A 250 -13.29 5.25 -10.78
N ALA A 251 -13.87 5.80 -9.73
CA ALA A 251 -13.29 5.71 -8.40
C ALA A 251 -13.35 4.27 -7.85
N TRP A 252 -12.39 3.93 -7.01
CA TRP A 252 -12.32 2.62 -6.36
C TRP A 252 -13.60 2.31 -5.59
N GLY A 253 -14.05 3.26 -4.76
CA GLY A 253 -15.23 3.13 -3.92
C GLY A 253 -16.54 2.95 -4.69
N ASP A 254 -16.66 3.52 -5.90
CA ASP A 254 -17.89 3.41 -6.73
C ASP A 254 -18.23 1.95 -7.05
N ASN A 255 -17.20 1.12 -7.21
CA ASN A 255 -17.36 -0.30 -7.58
C ASN A 255 -17.28 -1.23 -6.37
N GLN A 256 -16.71 -0.79 -5.26
CA GLN A 256 -16.74 -1.52 -4.00
C GLN A 256 -18.11 -1.46 -3.33
N ALA A 257 -18.80 -0.31 -3.42
CA ALA A 257 -20.07 -0.07 -2.78
C ALA A 257 -21.18 -1.11 -3.14
N PRO A 258 -21.40 -1.49 -4.42
CA PRO A 258 -22.38 -2.52 -4.76
C PRO A 258 -22.05 -3.91 -4.17
N PHE A 259 -20.77 -4.24 -4.02
CA PHE A 259 -20.36 -5.49 -3.35
C PHE A 259 -20.70 -5.42 -1.85
N ILE A 260 -20.37 -4.32 -1.18
CA ILE A 260 -20.70 -4.08 0.24
C ILE A 260 -22.21 -4.10 0.46
N ALA A 261 -22.99 -3.52 -0.44
CA ALA A 261 -24.45 -3.49 -0.39
C ALA A 261 -25.11 -4.85 -0.67
N GLY A 262 -24.34 -5.89 -1.05
CA GLY A 262 -24.89 -7.20 -1.39
C GLY A 262 -25.60 -7.25 -2.74
N GLU A 263 -25.28 -6.34 -3.65
CA GLU A 263 -25.82 -6.28 -5.01
C GLU A 263 -24.97 -7.04 -6.03
N ALA A 264 -23.68 -7.25 -5.74
CA ALA A 264 -22.73 -7.92 -6.59
C ALA A 264 -22.16 -9.20 -5.96
N ALA A 265 -22.02 -10.26 -6.78
CA ALA A 265 -21.48 -11.54 -6.32
C ALA A 265 -19.95 -11.50 -6.18
N PHE A 266 -19.26 -10.89 -7.14
CA PHE A 266 -17.80 -10.78 -7.14
C PHE A 266 -17.34 -9.34 -7.31
N TRP A 267 -16.23 -9.03 -6.65
CA TRP A 267 -15.49 -7.79 -6.81
C TRP A 267 -13.99 -8.05 -6.72
N PHE A 268 -13.21 -7.46 -7.62
CA PHE A 268 -11.75 -7.54 -7.55
C PHE A 268 -11.21 -6.34 -6.77
N GLY A 269 -10.35 -6.60 -5.81
CA GLY A 269 -9.84 -5.57 -4.93
C GLY A 269 -8.45 -5.85 -4.40
N SER A 270 -7.93 -4.88 -3.69
CA SER A 270 -6.68 -4.98 -2.93
C SER A 270 -6.87 -5.86 -1.69
N ALA A 271 -5.83 -6.58 -1.29
CA ALA A 271 -5.78 -7.23 0.03
C ALA A 271 -6.13 -6.25 1.16
N ALA A 272 -5.74 -4.99 1.04
CA ALA A 272 -6.05 -3.92 2.00
C ALA A 272 -7.55 -3.64 2.20
N SER A 273 -8.38 -4.07 1.27
CA SER A 273 -9.84 -3.90 1.41
C SER A 273 -10.45 -4.81 2.48
N PHE A 274 -9.72 -5.86 2.89
CA PHE A 274 -10.20 -6.83 3.89
C PHE A 274 -10.56 -6.16 5.22
N GLY A 275 -9.69 -5.29 5.74
CA GLY A 275 -9.93 -4.61 7.01
C GLY A 275 -11.22 -3.77 7.02
N GLY A 276 -11.48 -3.05 5.92
CA GLY A 276 -12.70 -2.25 5.77
C GLY A 276 -13.96 -3.06 5.49
N MET A 277 -13.84 -4.32 5.04
CA MET A 277 -14.98 -5.21 4.79
C MET A 277 -15.33 -6.08 6.01
N LYS A 278 -14.37 -6.36 6.87
CA LYS A 278 -14.56 -7.16 8.08
C LYS A 278 -15.61 -6.51 8.99
N GLY A 279 -16.69 -7.24 9.24
CA GLY A 279 -17.81 -6.74 10.06
C GLY A 279 -18.88 -5.92 9.31
N VAL A 280 -18.63 -5.56 8.03
CA VAL A 280 -19.61 -4.86 7.18
C VAL A 280 -20.28 -5.83 6.21
N VAL A 281 -19.50 -6.70 5.56
CA VAL A 281 -20.00 -7.77 4.71
C VAL A 281 -20.06 -9.06 5.52
N PRO A 282 -21.24 -9.63 5.81
CA PRO A 282 -21.37 -10.70 6.81
C PRO A 282 -20.66 -12.00 6.43
N ASN A 283 -20.75 -12.40 5.16
CA ASN A 283 -20.27 -13.70 4.69
C ASN A 283 -19.60 -13.55 3.32
N PHE A 284 -18.31 -13.33 3.32
CA PHE A 284 -17.51 -13.25 2.10
C PHE A 284 -16.28 -14.12 2.19
N SER A 285 -15.77 -14.54 1.04
CA SER A 285 -14.48 -15.18 0.92
C SER A 285 -13.52 -14.34 0.10
N VAL A 286 -12.22 -14.52 0.37
CA VAL A 286 -11.14 -13.85 -0.35
C VAL A 286 -10.36 -14.91 -1.12
N ASN A 287 -10.17 -14.68 -2.41
CA ASN A 287 -9.65 -15.68 -3.33
C ASN A 287 -8.66 -15.02 -4.31
N HIS A 288 -7.88 -15.83 -5.02
CA HIS A 288 -7.10 -15.32 -6.13
C HIS A 288 -8.03 -14.81 -7.24
N ILE A 289 -7.63 -13.76 -7.96
CA ILE A 289 -8.37 -13.34 -9.17
C ILE A 289 -8.27 -14.45 -10.22
N PRO A 290 -9.32 -14.66 -11.04
CA PRO A 290 -9.32 -15.65 -12.07
C PRO A 290 -8.25 -15.43 -13.14
N TYR A 291 -7.94 -16.47 -13.88
CA TYR A 291 -7.10 -16.46 -15.07
C TYR A 291 -7.81 -17.21 -16.21
N TRP A 292 -7.34 -17.02 -17.44
CA TRP A 292 -7.82 -17.80 -18.59
C TRP A 292 -7.07 -19.13 -18.66
N ASP A 293 -7.75 -20.23 -18.41
CA ASP A 293 -7.17 -21.58 -18.51
C ASP A 293 -6.71 -21.88 -19.93
N SER A 294 -7.48 -21.41 -20.92
CA SER A 294 -7.13 -21.48 -22.35
C SER A 294 -5.79 -20.83 -22.69
N VAL A 295 -5.34 -19.81 -21.91
CA VAL A 295 -4.05 -19.15 -22.10
C VAL A 295 -2.92 -19.85 -21.33
N THR A 296 -3.18 -20.21 -20.08
CA THR A 296 -2.15 -20.75 -19.18
C THR A 296 -2.01 -22.27 -19.23
N LYS A 297 -2.97 -22.95 -19.86
CA LYS A 297 -3.02 -24.42 -19.98
C LYS A 297 -2.97 -25.14 -18.62
N GLY A 298 -3.81 -24.68 -17.70
CA GLY A 298 -3.95 -25.24 -16.36
C GLY A 298 -2.91 -24.77 -15.35
N LYS A 299 -1.99 -23.87 -15.73
CA LYS A 299 -0.98 -23.37 -14.82
C LYS A 299 -1.41 -22.05 -14.17
N GLU A 300 -1.36 -21.99 -12.85
CA GLU A 300 -1.64 -20.79 -12.09
C GLU A 300 -0.34 -20.01 -11.84
N TYR A 301 -0.38 -18.69 -12.08
CA TYR A 301 0.73 -17.79 -11.84
C TYR A 301 0.36 -16.75 -10.77
N PRO A 302 1.33 -16.14 -10.09
CA PRO A 302 1.07 -15.16 -9.05
C PRO A 302 0.45 -13.87 -9.59
N THR A 303 -0.14 -13.09 -8.69
CA THR A 303 -0.59 -11.72 -8.97
C THR A 303 0.58 -10.73 -8.95
N PHE A 304 0.41 -9.60 -9.62
CA PHE A 304 1.32 -8.49 -9.56
C PHE A 304 1.17 -7.73 -8.24
N ILE A 305 2.28 -7.32 -7.65
CA ILE A 305 2.30 -6.52 -6.43
C ILE A 305 1.65 -5.15 -6.65
N GLY A 306 1.00 -4.63 -5.63
CA GLY A 306 0.48 -3.27 -5.58
C GLY A 306 0.81 -2.60 -4.25
N GLY A 307 0.37 -1.37 -4.09
CA GLY A 307 0.54 -0.61 -2.87
C GLY A 307 1.52 0.55 -3.02
N ALA A 308 2.31 0.82 -1.98
CA ALA A 308 3.23 1.95 -1.99
C ALA A 308 4.45 1.72 -1.09
N ALA A 309 5.50 2.46 -1.38
CA ALA A 309 6.63 2.67 -0.48
C ALA A 309 6.63 4.12 0.03
N ASN A 310 7.31 4.34 1.13
CA ASN A 310 7.64 5.67 1.58
C ASN A 310 9.04 6.09 1.09
N TRP A 311 9.18 7.33 0.67
CA TRP A 311 10.38 7.87 0.05
C TRP A 311 10.93 9.01 0.87
N ILE A 312 12.25 8.97 1.15
CA ILE A 312 12.97 9.97 1.93
C ILE A 312 13.35 11.12 1.00
N LEU A 313 12.85 12.33 1.28
CA LEU A 313 13.16 13.49 0.46
C LEU A 313 14.35 14.26 1.02
N ASN A 314 15.18 14.77 0.13
CA ASN A 314 16.35 15.57 0.48
C ASN A 314 15.96 17.01 0.83
N GLY A 315 16.86 17.73 1.53
CA GLY A 315 16.72 19.15 1.83
C GLY A 315 16.32 19.48 3.26
N HIS A 316 16.47 18.53 4.19
CA HIS A 316 16.17 18.69 5.61
C HIS A 316 17.43 18.71 6.47
N THR A 317 17.30 19.10 7.74
CA THR A 317 18.41 19.17 8.69
C THR A 317 18.82 17.79 9.20
N GLU A 318 20.04 17.69 9.72
CA GLU A 318 20.56 16.45 10.33
C GLU A 318 19.69 15.97 11.51
N GLU A 319 19.11 16.89 12.26
CA GLU A 319 18.26 16.53 13.42
C GLU A 319 16.91 15.98 12.96
N GLU A 320 16.31 16.54 11.91
CA GLU A 320 15.09 16.02 11.29
C GLU A 320 15.31 14.63 10.71
N TYR A 321 16.45 14.38 10.03
CA TYR A 321 16.80 13.05 9.53
C TYR A 321 17.03 12.03 10.64
N LYS A 322 17.59 12.40 11.79
CA LYS A 322 17.66 11.50 12.95
C LYS A 322 16.27 11.12 13.47
N GLY A 323 15.34 12.08 13.49
CA GLY A 323 13.96 11.82 13.85
C GLY A 323 13.27 10.89 12.86
N LEU A 324 13.47 11.15 11.56
CA LEU A 324 12.94 10.28 10.50
C LEU A 324 13.52 8.86 10.58
N ALA A 325 14.82 8.72 10.86
CA ALA A 325 15.47 7.42 11.03
C ALA A 325 14.84 6.61 12.18
N LYS A 326 14.56 7.23 13.31
CA LYS A 326 13.85 6.60 14.44
C LYS A 326 12.41 6.19 14.05
N PHE A 327 11.72 7.02 13.27
CA PHE A 327 10.39 6.68 12.78
C PHE A 327 10.40 5.51 11.80
N ILE A 328 11.36 5.46 10.87
CA ILE A 328 11.55 4.34 9.95
C ILE A 328 11.85 3.05 10.73
N GLU A 329 12.74 3.09 11.72
CA GLU A 329 13.04 1.95 12.59
C GLU A 329 11.80 1.46 13.35
N PHE A 330 10.98 2.38 13.87
CA PHE A 330 9.73 2.08 14.55
C PHE A 330 8.74 1.38 13.62
N MET A 331 8.53 1.92 12.41
CA MET A 331 7.60 1.32 11.43
C MET A 331 8.07 -0.03 10.91
N GLY A 332 9.38 -0.25 10.77
CA GLY A 332 9.97 -1.51 10.32
C GLY A 332 10.12 -2.56 11.43
N SER A 333 9.66 -2.29 12.66
CA SER A 333 9.64 -3.30 13.73
C SER A 333 8.61 -4.40 13.41
N PRO A 334 8.87 -5.67 13.79
CA PRO A 334 7.92 -6.76 13.57
C PRO A 334 6.53 -6.50 14.13
N GLU A 335 6.46 -5.86 15.31
CA GLU A 335 5.22 -5.54 16.00
C GLU A 335 4.39 -4.50 15.23
N MET A 336 5.04 -3.48 14.67
CA MET A 336 4.35 -2.42 13.94
C MET A 336 3.92 -2.87 12.55
N ASP A 337 4.75 -3.66 11.87
CA ASP A 337 4.43 -4.28 10.59
C ASP A 337 3.23 -5.25 10.75
N LEU A 338 3.23 -6.11 11.78
CA LEU A 338 2.10 -6.97 12.10
C LEU A 338 0.84 -6.18 12.50
N TYR A 339 1.00 -5.10 13.28
CA TYR A 339 -0.13 -4.23 13.61
C TYR A 339 -0.80 -3.69 12.34
N TYR A 340 0.00 -3.16 11.41
CA TYR A 340 -0.51 -2.62 10.15
C TYR A 340 -1.19 -3.69 9.29
N HIS A 341 -0.58 -4.88 9.18
CA HIS A 341 -1.18 -6.04 8.53
C HIS A 341 -2.55 -6.40 9.11
N ASN A 342 -2.64 -6.57 10.43
CA ASN A 342 -3.87 -6.99 11.11
C ASN A 342 -5.00 -5.96 11.01
N MET A 343 -4.65 -4.67 11.02
CA MET A 343 -5.64 -3.60 10.91
C MET A 343 -6.17 -3.43 9.49
N THR A 344 -5.33 -3.63 8.48
CA THR A 344 -5.67 -3.25 7.10
C THR A 344 -5.93 -4.43 6.18
N GLY A 345 -5.16 -5.52 6.32
CA GLY A 345 -5.09 -6.62 5.36
C GLY A 345 -4.00 -6.44 4.30
N TYR A 346 -3.23 -5.35 4.32
CA TYR A 346 -1.98 -5.28 3.57
C TYR A 346 -1.05 -6.40 4.02
N SER A 347 -0.23 -6.93 3.12
CA SER A 347 0.78 -7.93 3.47
C SER A 347 1.79 -7.31 4.43
N ALA A 348 2.22 -8.08 5.45
CA ALA A 348 3.42 -7.72 6.19
C ALA A 348 4.60 -7.61 5.21
N VAL A 349 5.42 -6.59 5.35
CA VAL A 349 6.52 -6.32 4.43
C VAL A 349 7.88 -6.81 4.96
N THR A 350 7.95 -7.14 6.25
CA THR A 350 9.17 -7.65 6.90
C THR A 350 9.06 -9.14 7.20
N LYS A 351 10.21 -9.82 7.21
CA LYS A 351 10.32 -11.23 7.63
C LYS A 351 9.85 -11.40 9.08
N GLY A 352 10.28 -10.50 9.98
CA GLY A 352 9.89 -10.54 11.38
C GLY A 352 8.40 -10.34 11.61
N GLY A 353 7.74 -9.48 10.82
CA GLY A 353 6.28 -9.31 10.87
C GLY A 353 5.54 -10.59 10.48
N ILE A 354 6.02 -11.31 9.45
CA ILE A 354 5.46 -12.61 9.04
C ILE A 354 5.68 -13.67 10.14
N GLU A 355 6.91 -13.80 10.61
CA GLU A 355 7.24 -14.75 11.67
C GLU A 355 6.40 -14.54 12.94
N LEU A 356 6.20 -13.27 13.31
CA LEU A 356 5.35 -12.92 14.44
C LEU A 356 3.86 -13.26 14.17
N ALA A 357 3.37 -13.06 12.94
CA ALA A 357 2.01 -13.43 12.55
C ALA A 357 1.77 -14.95 12.69
N GLU A 358 2.74 -15.77 12.29
CA GLU A 358 2.67 -17.23 12.40
C GLU A 358 2.63 -17.74 13.86
N THR A 359 3.16 -16.96 14.81
CA THR A 359 3.14 -17.34 16.23
C THR A 359 1.82 -17.04 16.94
N ILE A 360 0.98 -16.18 16.37
CA ILE A 360 -0.29 -15.72 16.97
C ILE A 360 -1.50 -16.49 16.41
N ASN A 361 -1.36 -17.14 15.26
CA ASN A 361 -2.34 -18.02 14.65
C ASN A 361 -2.04 -19.48 15.05
#